data_16147d5a1b37e5d818413fd17462208a
#
_entry.id   16147d5a1b37e5d818413fd17462208a
#
_cell.length_a   1.000
_cell.length_b   1.000
_cell.length_c   1.000
_cell.angle_alpha   90.00
_cell.angle_beta   90.00
_cell.angle_gamma   90.00
#
_symmetry.space_group_name_H-M   'P 1'
#
loop_
_entity.id
_entity.type
_entity.pdbx_description
1 polymer ?
#
loop_
_entity_poly.entity_id
_entity_poly.type
_entity_poly.pdbx_seq_one_letter_code
_entity_poly.pdbx_strand_id
1 'polypeptide(L)'
;DVYKRQLFDTIAPGGMLSVPMDPAALKARLPEALDLASVNAPQFCVVSGLNEDLEAFRQSLAADGIDATRVPIDIAAHSRMLDAILPRFEAFLRTIRLGAPRIPIVSNLSGTWLTDAEATDPLYWCRHLRSTVQFALGMGLLAQDKARIYVEVGPGRALSSLAKAQGSIDANQ
;
A
#
# COMPACT_ATOMS: atom_id res chain seq x y z
N ASP A 1 13.56 9.09 -2.85
CA ASP A 1 12.64 8.71 -3.95
C ASP A 1 13.35 8.42 -5.26
N VAL A 2 14.31 9.23 -5.71
CA VAL A 2 15.02 9.02 -6.99
C VAL A 2 15.72 7.66 -7.01
N TYR A 3 16.49 7.32 -5.99
CA TYR A 3 17.22 6.05 -5.92
C TYR A 3 16.27 4.84 -5.87
N LYS A 4 15.18 4.93 -5.12
CA LYS A 4 14.14 3.90 -5.07
C LYS A 4 13.56 3.63 -6.47
N ARG A 5 13.30 4.68 -7.25
CA ARG A 5 12.81 4.55 -8.63
C ARG A 5 13.82 3.84 -9.53
N GLN A 6 15.11 4.20 -9.44
CA GLN A 6 16.18 3.52 -10.18
C GLN A 6 16.27 2.02 -9.85
N LEU A 7 16.01 1.63 -8.60
CA LEU A 7 15.96 0.22 -8.22
C LEU A 7 14.78 -0.52 -8.88
N PHE A 8 13.63 0.14 -9.02
CA PHE A 8 12.47 -0.45 -9.69
C PHE A 8 12.73 -0.75 -11.17
N ASP A 9 13.57 0.03 -11.85
CA ASP A 9 13.96 -0.23 -13.24
C ASP A 9 14.78 -1.53 -13.40
N THR A 10 15.23 -2.15 -12.30
CA THR A 10 16.04 -3.37 -12.30
C THR A 10 15.25 -4.66 -12.00
N ILE A 11 13.96 -4.55 -11.72
CA ILE A 11 13.08 -5.69 -11.43
C ILE A 11 12.24 -6.06 -12.66
N ALA A 12 11.72 -7.29 -12.67
CA ALA A 12 10.80 -7.72 -13.72
C ALA A 12 9.56 -6.82 -13.77
N PRO A 13 9.04 -6.52 -14.98
CA PRO A 13 7.80 -5.77 -15.12
C PRO A 13 6.65 -6.53 -14.46
N GLY A 14 5.81 -5.79 -13.77
CA GLY A 14 4.63 -6.31 -13.09
C GLY A 14 3.54 -5.25 -13.05
N GLY A 15 2.58 -5.42 -12.19
CA GLY A 15 1.51 -4.46 -12.06
C GLY A 15 0.68 -4.63 -10.81
N MET A 16 -0.42 -3.91 -10.79
CA MET A 16 -1.35 -3.90 -9.68
C MET A 16 -2.79 -3.96 -10.18
N LEU A 17 -3.66 -4.63 -9.40
CA LEU A 17 -5.09 -4.78 -9.69
C LEU A 17 -5.89 -4.33 -8.47
N SER A 18 -6.77 -3.37 -8.67
CA SER A 18 -7.74 -2.92 -7.67
C SER A 18 -8.91 -3.90 -7.65
N VAL A 19 -9.26 -4.39 -6.46
CA VAL A 19 -10.29 -5.40 -6.25
C VAL A 19 -11.29 -4.87 -5.21
N PRO A 20 -12.58 -4.70 -5.59
CA PRO A 20 -13.63 -4.26 -4.68
C PRO A 20 -14.10 -5.43 -3.80
N MET A 21 -13.30 -5.79 -2.81
CA MET A 21 -13.52 -6.95 -1.94
C MET A 21 -12.97 -6.73 -0.54
N ASP A 22 -13.61 -7.35 0.44
CA ASP A 22 -13.11 -7.46 1.81
C ASP A 22 -11.75 -8.18 1.86
N PRO A 23 -10.80 -7.70 2.69
CA PRO A 23 -9.44 -8.27 2.75
C PRO A 23 -9.39 -9.75 3.13
N ALA A 24 -10.28 -10.23 4.00
CA ALA A 24 -10.29 -11.63 4.41
C ALA A 24 -10.84 -12.53 3.29
N ALA A 25 -11.92 -12.09 2.65
CA ALA A 25 -12.48 -12.76 1.48
C ALA A 25 -11.47 -12.79 0.31
N LEU A 26 -10.78 -11.69 0.07
CA LEU A 26 -9.74 -11.61 -0.96
C LEU A 26 -8.58 -12.57 -0.66
N LYS A 27 -8.07 -12.59 0.58
CA LYS A 27 -6.98 -13.51 0.98
C LYS A 27 -7.32 -14.98 0.77
N ALA A 28 -8.57 -15.37 1.00
CA ALA A 28 -9.03 -16.76 0.80
C ALA A 28 -9.03 -17.17 -0.68
N ARG A 29 -9.03 -16.21 -1.59
CA ARG A 29 -9.08 -16.43 -3.05
C ARG A 29 -7.79 -16.06 -3.78
N LEU A 30 -6.86 -15.40 -3.07
CA LEU A 30 -5.65 -14.86 -3.67
C LEU A 30 -4.74 -16.00 -4.13
N PRO A 31 -4.39 -16.08 -5.43
CA PRO A 31 -3.41 -17.02 -5.93
C PRO A 31 -2.05 -16.85 -5.22
N GLU A 32 -1.34 -17.95 -5.02
CA GLU A 32 -0.02 -17.90 -4.37
C GLU A 32 0.99 -17.01 -5.10
N ALA A 33 0.86 -16.86 -6.42
CA ALA A 33 1.70 -16.01 -7.24
C ALA A 33 1.50 -14.50 -7.02
N LEU A 34 0.41 -14.10 -6.37
CA LEU A 34 0.06 -12.70 -6.14
C LEU A 34 0.22 -12.31 -4.66
N ASP A 35 0.52 -11.04 -4.43
CA ASP A 35 0.60 -10.44 -3.10
C ASP A 35 -0.52 -9.43 -2.86
N LEU A 36 -1.05 -9.36 -1.64
CA LEU A 36 -1.93 -8.27 -1.22
C LEU A 36 -1.09 -7.02 -1.00
N ALA A 37 -1.15 -6.08 -1.93
CA ALA A 37 -0.33 -4.87 -1.93
C ALA A 37 -0.87 -3.80 -0.99
N SER A 38 -2.19 -3.63 -0.91
CA SER A 38 -2.80 -2.67 0.01
C SER A 38 -4.22 -3.05 0.42
N VAL A 39 -4.59 -2.61 1.63
CA VAL A 39 -5.96 -2.56 2.13
C VAL A 39 -6.32 -1.08 2.29
N ASN A 40 -7.07 -0.56 1.32
CA ASN A 40 -7.35 0.86 1.22
C ASN A 40 -8.67 1.28 1.89
N ALA A 41 -9.63 0.37 1.92
CA ALA A 41 -10.92 0.52 2.61
C ALA A 41 -11.51 -0.87 2.91
N PRO A 42 -12.57 -1.00 3.70
CA PRO A 42 -13.17 -2.28 4.07
C PRO A 42 -13.55 -3.18 2.87
N GLN A 43 -13.89 -2.58 1.74
CA GLN A 43 -14.25 -3.27 0.49
C GLN A 43 -13.35 -2.82 -0.67
N PHE A 44 -12.11 -2.45 -0.39
CA PHE A 44 -11.22 -1.95 -1.44
C PHE A 44 -9.77 -2.34 -1.16
N CYS A 45 -9.32 -3.35 -1.87
CA CYS A 45 -7.96 -3.88 -1.80
C CYS A 45 -7.23 -3.71 -3.13
N VAL A 46 -5.91 -3.82 -3.09
CA VAL A 46 -5.07 -3.90 -4.28
C VAL A 46 -4.17 -5.12 -4.15
N VAL A 47 -4.07 -5.88 -5.22
CA VAL A 47 -3.12 -7.00 -5.35
C VAL A 47 -2.04 -6.65 -6.36
N SER A 48 -0.87 -7.28 -6.24
CA SER A 48 0.27 -7.05 -7.12
C SER A 48 1.01 -8.34 -7.47
N GLY A 49 1.63 -8.37 -8.63
CA GLY A 49 2.37 -9.51 -9.15
C GLY A 49 2.72 -9.36 -10.63
N LEU A 50 3.05 -10.46 -11.29
CA LEU A 50 3.28 -10.50 -12.72
C LEU A 50 2.00 -10.16 -13.50
N ASN A 51 2.15 -9.57 -14.67
CA ASN A 51 1.01 -9.13 -15.48
C ASN A 51 0.13 -10.29 -15.92
N GLU A 52 0.70 -11.45 -16.23
CA GLU A 52 -0.04 -12.66 -16.62
C GLU A 52 -0.88 -13.23 -15.47
N ASP A 53 -0.32 -13.30 -14.25
CA ASP A 53 -1.04 -13.77 -13.06
C ASP A 53 -2.18 -12.81 -12.68
N LEU A 54 -1.94 -11.50 -12.78
CA LEU A 54 -2.96 -10.49 -12.52
C LEU A 54 -4.12 -10.59 -13.52
N GLU A 55 -3.81 -10.83 -14.80
CA GLU A 55 -4.85 -10.96 -15.82
C GLU A 55 -5.67 -12.24 -15.63
N ALA A 56 -5.03 -13.37 -15.33
CA ALA A 56 -5.72 -14.62 -15.01
C ALA A 56 -6.64 -14.45 -13.78
N PHE A 57 -6.14 -13.78 -12.74
CA PHE A 57 -6.93 -13.51 -11.55
C PHE A 57 -8.10 -12.56 -11.83
N ARG A 58 -7.88 -11.49 -12.62
CA ARG A 58 -8.94 -10.57 -13.04
C ARG A 58 -10.07 -11.29 -13.78
N GLN A 59 -9.72 -12.21 -14.68
CA GLN A 59 -10.71 -13.02 -15.42
C GLN A 59 -11.49 -13.95 -14.48
N SER A 60 -10.82 -14.57 -13.51
CA SER A 60 -11.48 -15.39 -12.49
C SER A 60 -12.46 -14.57 -11.65
N LEU A 61 -12.09 -13.36 -11.24
CA LEU A 61 -12.97 -12.45 -10.50
C LEU A 61 -14.18 -12.01 -11.35
N ALA A 62 -13.94 -11.70 -12.63
CA ALA A 62 -14.99 -11.29 -13.55
C ALA A 62 -16.02 -12.41 -13.78
N ALA A 63 -15.62 -13.67 -13.82
CA ALA A 63 -16.52 -14.82 -13.91
C ALA A 63 -17.49 -14.90 -12.71
N ASP A 64 -17.10 -14.38 -11.56
CA ASP A 64 -17.94 -14.29 -10.36
C ASP A 64 -18.63 -12.91 -10.20
N GLY A 65 -18.62 -12.08 -11.25
CA GLY A 65 -19.26 -10.77 -11.26
C GLY A 65 -18.52 -9.69 -10.47
N ILE A 66 -17.23 -9.89 -10.16
CA ILE A 66 -16.41 -8.92 -9.45
C ILE A 66 -15.58 -8.13 -10.46
N ASP A 67 -15.84 -6.83 -10.56
CA ASP A 67 -15.16 -5.93 -11.50
C ASP A 67 -13.84 -5.40 -10.90
N ALA A 68 -12.75 -6.10 -11.17
CA ALA A 68 -11.42 -5.72 -10.78
C ALA A 68 -10.73 -4.92 -11.89
N THR A 69 -10.10 -3.79 -11.52
CA THR A 69 -9.56 -2.82 -12.47
C THR A 69 -8.04 -2.69 -12.35
N ARG A 70 -7.33 -2.68 -13.48
CA ARG A 70 -5.88 -2.43 -13.52
C ARG A 70 -5.54 -1.03 -13.01
N VAL A 71 -4.59 -0.97 -12.10
CA VAL A 71 -3.98 0.31 -11.71
C VAL A 71 -2.95 0.69 -12.79
N PRO A 72 -2.91 1.95 -13.26
CA PRO A 72 -1.99 2.37 -14.32
C PRO A 72 -0.55 2.54 -13.80
N ILE A 73 0.03 1.44 -13.30
CA ILE A 73 1.38 1.34 -12.75
C ILE A 73 2.00 0.05 -13.27
N ASP A 74 3.21 0.12 -13.81
CA ASP A 74 3.93 -1.01 -14.38
C ASP A 74 4.94 -1.66 -13.40
N ILE A 75 4.62 -1.57 -12.10
CA ILE A 75 5.44 -2.13 -11.02
C ILE A 75 4.54 -2.91 -10.09
N ALA A 76 4.96 -4.12 -9.73
CA ALA A 76 4.33 -4.89 -8.65
C ALA A 76 4.80 -4.37 -7.28
N ALA A 77 4.33 -3.18 -6.91
CA ALA A 77 4.67 -2.58 -5.63
C ALA A 77 4.11 -3.40 -4.45
N HIS A 78 4.78 -3.36 -3.31
CA HIS A 78 4.40 -4.07 -2.09
C HIS A 78 4.22 -5.58 -2.29
N SER A 79 5.10 -6.20 -3.09
CA SER A 79 5.09 -7.62 -3.40
C SER A 79 6.46 -8.27 -3.22
N ARG A 80 6.50 -9.60 -3.25
CA ARG A 80 7.74 -10.39 -3.27
C ARG A 80 8.67 -10.06 -4.43
N MET A 81 8.16 -9.46 -5.49
CA MET A 81 8.98 -9.03 -6.62
C MET A 81 10.00 -7.94 -6.25
N LEU A 82 9.78 -7.26 -5.10
CA LEU A 82 10.73 -6.27 -4.57
C LEU A 82 11.87 -6.89 -3.75
N ASP A 83 11.80 -8.18 -3.39
CA ASP A 83 12.77 -8.81 -2.48
C ASP A 83 14.21 -8.69 -3.01
N ALA A 84 14.41 -8.80 -4.32
CA ALA A 84 15.72 -8.70 -4.96
C ALA A 84 16.40 -7.33 -4.79
N ILE A 85 15.64 -6.26 -4.60
CA ILE A 85 16.18 -4.90 -4.45
C ILE A 85 16.33 -4.45 -3.01
N LEU A 86 15.73 -5.15 -2.04
CA LEU A 86 15.74 -4.75 -0.63
C LEU A 86 17.15 -4.60 -0.05
N PRO A 87 18.13 -5.49 -0.30
CA PRO A 87 19.48 -5.33 0.22
C PRO A 87 20.16 -4.04 -0.28
N ARG A 88 19.96 -3.69 -1.55
CA ARG A 88 20.51 -2.46 -2.13
C ARG A 88 19.82 -1.23 -1.57
N PHE A 89 18.51 -1.31 -1.35
CA PHE A 89 17.73 -0.23 -0.73
C PHE A 89 18.15 0.00 0.71
N GLU A 90 18.32 -1.07 1.50
CA GLU A 90 18.85 -1.00 2.87
C GLU A 90 20.24 -0.36 2.92
N ALA A 91 21.17 -0.83 2.08
CA ALA A 91 22.52 -0.28 2.00
C ALA A 91 22.49 1.23 1.73
N PHE A 92 21.63 1.68 0.82
CA PHE A 92 21.43 3.10 0.55
C PHE A 92 20.85 3.85 1.76
N LEU A 93 19.83 3.32 2.42
CA LEU A 93 19.24 3.95 3.61
C LEU A 93 20.24 4.13 4.74
N ARG A 94 21.19 3.19 4.89
CA ARG A 94 22.27 3.30 5.89
C ARG A 94 23.27 4.43 5.60
N THR A 95 23.29 4.96 4.38
CA THR A 95 24.10 6.15 4.02
C THR A 95 23.41 7.46 4.35
N ILE A 96 22.11 7.43 4.72
CA ILE A 96 21.29 8.60 4.99
C ILE A 96 21.10 8.75 6.49
N ARG A 97 21.21 9.97 6.99
CA ARG A 97 20.84 10.28 8.37
C ARG A 97 19.32 10.27 8.50
N LEU A 98 18.75 9.19 8.98
CA LEU A 98 17.35 9.12 9.37
C LEU A 98 17.14 9.83 10.72
N GLY A 99 15.99 10.47 10.88
CA GLY A 99 15.63 11.19 12.11
C GLY A 99 14.19 10.93 12.53
N ALA A 100 13.93 11.11 13.82
CA ALA A 100 12.58 11.05 14.36
C ALA A 100 11.68 12.12 13.71
N PRO A 101 10.43 11.83 13.41
CA PRO A 101 9.51 12.78 12.82
C PRO A 101 9.12 13.86 13.83
N ARG A 102 9.09 15.13 13.41
CA ARG A 102 8.61 16.24 14.25
C ARG A 102 7.09 16.36 14.27
N ILE A 103 6.44 15.82 13.28
CA ILE A 103 4.98 15.74 13.14
C ILE A 103 4.63 14.26 13.21
N PRO A 104 3.66 13.85 14.06
CA PRO A 104 3.25 12.46 14.14
C PRO A 104 2.83 11.91 12.78
N ILE A 105 3.28 10.70 12.47
CA ILE A 105 3.00 9.99 11.22
C ILE A 105 2.30 8.69 11.56
N VAL A 106 1.24 8.36 10.84
CA VAL A 106 0.65 7.02 10.88
C VAL A 106 1.38 6.14 9.86
N SER A 107 1.88 5.01 10.35
CA SER A 107 2.60 4.03 9.53
C SER A 107 1.65 3.24 8.64
N ASN A 108 1.92 3.20 7.35
CA ASN A 108 1.24 2.28 6.43
C ASN A 108 1.68 0.81 6.58
N LEU A 109 2.73 0.52 7.34
CA LEU A 109 3.15 -0.84 7.64
C LEU A 109 2.30 -1.46 8.75
N SER A 110 2.06 -0.70 9.84
CA SER A 110 1.34 -1.18 11.03
C SER A 110 -0.10 -0.67 11.13
N GLY A 111 -0.45 0.43 10.48
CA GLY A 111 -1.71 1.15 10.67
C GLY A 111 -1.78 1.93 12.00
N THR A 112 -0.63 2.06 12.71
CA THR A 112 -0.51 2.76 14.00
C THR A 112 0.47 3.93 13.90
N TRP A 113 0.66 4.67 15.00
CA TRP A 113 1.64 5.74 15.04
C TRP A 113 3.07 5.19 14.87
N LEU A 114 3.81 5.82 13.96
CA LEU A 114 5.23 5.55 13.73
C LEU A 114 6.04 5.99 14.94
N THR A 115 6.83 5.08 15.50
CA THR A 115 7.73 5.38 16.61
C THR A 115 9.06 5.97 16.12
N ASP A 116 9.79 6.67 17.00
CA ASP A 116 11.11 7.21 16.68
C ASP A 116 12.11 6.10 16.31
N ALA A 117 12.02 4.96 16.99
CA ALA A 117 12.86 3.80 16.70
C ALA A 117 12.60 3.25 15.30
N GLU A 118 11.33 3.11 14.90
CA GLU A 118 10.96 2.68 13.56
C GLU A 118 11.38 3.71 12.48
N ALA A 119 11.15 5.00 12.74
CA ALA A 119 11.50 6.06 11.80
C ALA A 119 12.99 6.12 11.49
N THR A 120 13.83 5.73 12.43
CA THR A 120 15.31 5.76 12.32
C THR A 120 15.92 4.41 11.92
N ASP A 121 15.13 3.34 11.81
CA ASP A 121 15.59 2.00 11.40
C ASP A 121 15.52 1.83 9.87
N PRO A 122 16.65 1.66 9.16
CA PRO A 122 16.65 1.34 7.73
C PRO A 122 15.85 0.08 7.37
N LEU A 123 15.85 -0.94 8.23
CA LEU A 123 15.10 -2.18 8.03
C LEU A 123 13.59 -1.95 8.11
N TYR A 124 13.13 -1.00 8.93
CA TYR A 124 11.72 -0.63 8.95
C TYR A 124 11.27 -0.14 7.56
N TRP A 125 12.03 0.71 6.91
CA TRP A 125 11.70 1.24 5.58
C TRP A 125 11.76 0.18 4.48
N CYS A 126 12.62 -0.82 4.62
CA CYS A 126 12.62 -2.00 3.74
C CYS A 126 11.33 -2.81 3.91
N ARG A 127 10.94 -3.09 5.16
CA ARG A 127 9.65 -3.77 5.45
C ARG A 127 8.46 -2.96 4.95
N HIS A 128 8.48 -1.64 5.15
CA HIS A 128 7.44 -0.73 4.66
C HIS A 128 7.31 -0.76 3.13
N LEU A 129 8.43 -0.82 2.40
CA LEU A 129 8.43 -0.93 0.94
C LEU A 129 7.85 -2.26 0.46
N ARG A 130 8.14 -3.35 1.17
CA ARG A 130 7.78 -4.73 0.79
C ARG A 130 6.38 -5.14 1.20
N SER A 131 5.91 -4.67 2.35
CA SER A 131 4.71 -5.20 2.99
C SER A 131 3.43 -4.51 2.52
N THR A 132 2.29 -5.17 2.78
CA THR A 132 0.96 -4.64 2.50
C THR A 132 0.75 -3.27 3.16
N VAL A 133 0.27 -2.31 2.40
CA VAL A 133 -0.12 -0.98 2.88
C VAL A 133 -1.41 -1.08 3.69
N GLN A 134 -1.36 -0.68 4.97
CA GLN A 134 -2.47 -0.73 5.92
C GLN A 134 -3.20 0.62 6.01
N PHE A 135 -3.57 1.20 4.86
CA PHE A 135 -4.22 2.52 4.83
C PHE A 135 -5.55 2.53 5.59
N ALA A 136 -6.37 1.49 5.43
CA ALA A 136 -7.65 1.38 6.13
C ALA A 136 -7.48 1.36 7.66
N LEU A 137 -6.49 0.62 8.19
CA LEU A 137 -6.20 0.62 9.63
C LEU A 137 -5.75 1.99 10.11
N GLY A 138 -4.86 2.65 9.38
CA GLY A 138 -4.40 4.00 9.69
C GLY A 138 -5.54 5.02 9.70
N MET A 139 -6.43 4.96 8.73
CA MET A 139 -7.60 5.83 8.69
C MET A 139 -8.56 5.52 9.84
N GLY A 140 -8.77 4.25 10.19
CA GLY A 140 -9.56 3.85 11.36
C GLY A 140 -8.99 4.39 12.67
N LEU A 141 -7.67 4.40 12.83
CA LEU A 141 -7.02 5.04 13.98
C LEU A 141 -7.29 6.55 14.02
N LEU A 142 -7.12 7.23 12.90
CA LEU A 142 -7.32 8.67 12.81
C LEU A 142 -8.78 9.07 13.03
N ALA A 143 -9.73 8.26 12.59
CA ALA A 143 -11.18 8.51 12.72
C ALA A 143 -11.71 8.35 14.15
N GLN A 144 -10.90 7.91 15.11
CA GLN A 144 -11.27 7.91 16.53
C GLN A 144 -11.44 9.32 17.09
N ASP A 145 -10.69 10.28 16.55
CA ASP A 145 -10.85 11.70 16.87
C ASP A 145 -11.83 12.36 15.90
N LYS A 146 -13.07 12.60 16.37
CA LYS A 146 -14.14 13.18 15.57
C LYS A 146 -13.99 14.68 15.28
N ALA A 147 -13.11 15.36 15.97
CA ALA A 147 -12.80 16.77 15.72
C ALA A 147 -11.73 16.96 14.62
N ARG A 148 -11.16 15.86 14.12
CA ARG A 148 -10.09 15.90 13.12
C ARG A 148 -10.62 16.30 11.75
N ILE A 149 -9.89 17.20 11.09
CA ILE A 149 -10.11 17.60 9.70
C ILE A 149 -9.02 16.95 8.84
N TYR A 150 -9.41 16.39 7.70
CA TYR A 150 -8.50 15.75 6.77
C TYR A 150 -8.22 16.67 5.59
N VAL A 151 -6.95 16.88 5.30
CA VAL A 151 -6.49 17.70 4.16
C VAL A 151 -5.60 16.85 3.27
N GLU A 152 -6.04 16.60 2.03
CA GLU A 152 -5.19 15.96 1.02
C GLU A 152 -4.29 17.00 0.38
N VAL A 153 -2.98 16.79 0.50
CA VAL A 153 -1.95 17.65 -0.11
C VAL A 153 -1.30 16.91 -1.27
N GLY A 154 -1.71 17.24 -2.48
CA GLY A 154 -1.22 16.59 -3.70
C GLY A 154 -2.20 16.74 -4.87
N PRO A 155 -1.82 16.28 -6.07
CA PRO A 155 -2.71 16.28 -7.22
C PRO A 155 -3.81 15.22 -7.08
N GLY A 156 -5.03 15.58 -7.45
CA GLY A 156 -6.17 14.64 -7.46
C GLY A 156 -6.90 14.56 -6.12
N ARG A 157 -7.70 13.49 -5.96
CA ARG A 157 -8.59 13.26 -4.79
C ARG A 157 -8.60 11.79 -4.36
N ALA A 158 -7.53 11.06 -4.61
CA ALA A 158 -7.48 9.62 -4.37
C ALA A 158 -7.57 9.30 -2.86
N LEU A 159 -6.77 9.98 -2.03
CA LEU A 159 -6.74 9.75 -0.59
C LEU A 159 -8.05 10.21 0.07
N SER A 160 -8.61 11.35 -0.34
CA SER A 160 -9.91 11.83 0.15
C SER A 160 -11.03 10.86 -0.20
N SER A 161 -11.02 10.27 -1.39
CA SER A 161 -11.99 9.26 -1.80
C SER A 161 -11.87 7.99 -0.96
N LEU A 162 -10.65 7.52 -0.71
CA LEU A 162 -10.37 6.35 0.13
C LEU A 162 -10.73 6.62 1.61
N ALA A 163 -10.48 7.84 2.10
CA ALA A 163 -10.88 8.24 3.43
C ALA A 163 -12.41 8.17 3.61
N LYS A 164 -13.18 8.70 2.66
CA LYS A 164 -14.65 8.62 2.67
C LYS A 164 -15.15 7.17 2.57
N ALA A 165 -14.46 6.32 1.83
CA ALA A 165 -14.82 4.91 1.68
C ALA A 165 -14.63 4.08 2.96
N GLN A 166 -14.01 4.63 4.02
CA GLN A 166 -13.93 3.96 5.35
C GLN A 166 -15.30 3.85 6.02
N GLY A 167 -16.24 4.73 5.71
CA GLY A 167 -17.56 4.81 6.39
C GLY A 167 -17.50 5.30 7.84
N SER A 168 -16.31 5.57 8.38
CA SER A 168 -16.09 6.06 9.76
C SER A 168 -15.75 7.55 9.81
N ILE A 169 -15.61 8.21 8.66
CA ILE A 169 -15.23 9.62 8.50
C ILE A 169 -16.45 10.38 7.98
N ASP A 170 -16.84 11.42 8.67
CA ASP A 170 -17.98 12.24 8.28
C ASP A 170 -17.64 13.16 7.10
N ALA A 171 -18.67 13.53 6.32
CA ALA A 171 -18.49 14.37 5.12
C ALA A 171 -17.91 15.77 5.45
N ASN A 172 -18.03 16.21 6.70
CA ASN A 172 -17.55 17.51 7.18
C ASN A 172 -16.12 17.44 7.80
N GLN A 173 -15.52 16.28 7.88
CA GLN A 173 -14.14 16.05 8.33
C GLN A 173 -13.21 16.05 7.13
#